data_7b5699546c2a629225cdc739a216fb3c
#
_entry.id   7b5699546c2a629225cdc739a216fb3c
#
_cell.length_a   1.000
_cell.length_b   1.000
_cell.length_c   1.000
_cell.angle_alpha   90.00
_cell.angle_beta   90.00
_cell.angle_gamma   90.00
#
_symmetry.space_group_name_H-M   'P 1'
#
loop_
_entity.id
_entity.type
_entity.pdbx_description
1 polymer ?
#
loop_
_entity_poly.entity_id
_entity_poly.type
_entity_poly.pdbx_seq_one_letter_code
_entity_poly.pdbx_strand_id
1 'polypeptide(L)'
;MISVRTPPHKCFAALYNIRMATVPAEIHGQRYLSLATFRKSGVAVYTPIWFAEDNNTLYFMTNSKLGKCKRIRNNPQVKIAPCTIRGRITGPEFSATVRILPPEESARVRPLIKAKYWLARVPLLWRNTDTYLEITPG
;
A
#
# COMPACT_ATOMS: atom_id res chain seq x y z
N MET A 1 -33.53 -0.62 9.17
CA MET A 1 -33.01 -1.33 9.24
C MET A 1 -32.94 -1.72 9.39
N ILE A 2 -32.79 -1.29 9.38
CA ILE A 2 -32.18 -1.68 9.43
C ILE A 2 -32.02 -1.79 9.58
N SER A 3 -31.99 -1.40 9.37
CA SER A 3 -31.37 -1.78 9.40
C SER A 3 -31.19 -1.81 9.42
N VAL A 4 -31.00 -1.33 9.16
CA VAL A 4 -30.43 -1.71 9.03
C VAL A 4 -30.20 -1.73 9.01
N ARG A 5 -29.73 -1.32 8.78
CA ARG A 5 -29.30 -1.66 8.66
C ARG A 5 -28.89 -1.62 8.34
N THR A 6 -29.38 -1.05 8.45
CA THR A 6 -28.80 -1.27 8.11
C THR A 6 -28.63 -1.06 7.86
N PRO A 7 -28.13 -0.69 7.61
CA PRO A 7 -27.66 -0.86 7.34
C PRO A 7 -27.56 -0.56 7.26
N PRO A 8 -27.36 -0.14 6.97
CA PRO A 8 -26.99 -0.38 6.86
C PRO A 8 -26.73 -0.21 6.84
N HIS A 9 -26.46 0.07 6.51
CA HIS A 9 -26.08 -0.31 6.46
C HIS A 9 -25.81 -0.51 6.02
N LYS A 10 -25.53 -0.25 5.59
CA LYS A 10 -25.30 -0.72 5.21
C LYS A 10 -25.46 -0.62 4.58
N CYS A 11 -25.51 -0.10 4.56
CA CYS A 11 -25.51 -0.25 4.09
C CYS A 11 -25.62 0.32 3.71
N PHE A 12 -25.53 0.68 3.46
CA PHE A 12 -25.30 0.86 3.17
C PHE A 12 -24.73 1.18 2.71
N ALA A 13 -24.37 1.29 2.55
CA ALA A 13 -23.56 1.33 2.23
C ALA A 13 -23.44 1.15 1.47
N ALA A 14 -23.50 1.00 1.23
CA ALA A 14 -23.17 0.68 0.66
C ALA A 14 -23.48 0.98 -0.18
N LEU A 15 -23.72 1.25 -0.42
CA LEU A 15 -23.79 1.51 -1.00
C LEU A 15 -23.40 2.32 -1.32
N TYR A 16 -23.14 2.89 -1.09
CA TYR A 16 -22.36 3.51 -1.16
C TYR A 16 -21.46 3.46 -1.44
N ASN A 17 -21.60 3.25 -1.54
CA ASN A 17 -20.68 3.02 -1.66
C ASN A 17 -20.11 2.82 -1.70
N ILE A 18 -20.31 3.29 -1.76
CA ILE A 18 -19.78 2.88 -1.82
C ILE A 18 -18.91 2.17 -2.17
N ARG A 19 -18.59 2.53 -2.60
CA ARG A 19 -17.59 1.79 -2.67
C ARG A 19 -16.52 2.09 -1.85
N MET A 20 -16.43 1.55 -0.78
CA MET A 20 -15.28 1.71 0.07
C MET A 20 -14.13 0.93 -0.52
N ALA A 21 -12.96 1.57 -0.60
CA ALA A 21 -11.76 0.87 -0.99
C ALA A 21 -11.41 -0.16 0.09
N THR A 22 -11.19 -1.39 -0.30
CA THR A 22 -10.78 -2.47 0.60
C THR A 22 -9.55 -3.15 0.06
N VAL A 23 -8.73 -3.71 0.95
CA VAL A 23 -7.58 -4.51 0.52
C VAL A 23 -8.09 -5.78 -0.14
N PRO A 24 -7.71 -6.05 -1.40
CA PRO A 24 -8.13 -7.28 -2.06
C PRO A 24 -7.69 -8.52 -1.27
N ALA A 25 -8.55 -9.54 -1.29
CA ALA A 25 -8.28 -10.78 -0.55
C ALA A 25 -6.96 -11.41 -0.98
N GLU A 26 -6.59 -11.28 -2.24
CA GLU A 26 -5.36 -11.84 -2.80
C GLU A 26 -4.11 -11.18 -2.23
N ILE A 27 -4.23 -9.96 -1.72
CA ILE A 27 -3.11 -9.22 -1.14
C ILE A 27 -3.07 -9.37 0.39
N HIS A 28 -4.24 -9.54 0.99
CA HIS A 28 -4.35 -9.65 2.44
C HIS A 28 -3.45 -10.77 2.98
N GLY A 29 -2.62 -10.44 3.96
CA GLY A 29 -1.75 -11.42 4.60
C GLY A 29 -0.49 -11.78 3.82
N GLN A 30 -0.30 -11.23 2.63
CA GLN A 30 0.90 -11.50 1.85
C GLN A 30 2.12 -10.84 2.48
N ARG A 31 3.29 -11.41 2.21
CA ARG A 31 4.53 -10.90 2.78
C ARG A 31 5.16 -9.81 1.91
N TYR A 32 4.98 -9.91 0.62
CA TYR A 32 5.55 -8.96 -0.33
C TYR A 32 4.50 -8.49 -1.31
N LEU A 33 4.67 -7.27 -1.78
CA LEU A 33 3.76 -6.64 -2.73
C LEU A 33 4.58 -6.14 -3.92
N SER A 34 4.13 -6.47 -5.13
CA SER A 34 4.69 -5.88 -6.33
C SER A 34 4.07 -4.50 -6.51
N LEU A 35 4.89 -3.47 -6.54
CA LEU A 35 4.44 -2.10 -6.77
C LEU A 35 4.89 -1.66 -8.16
N ALA A 36 3.94 -1.35 -9.04
CA ALA A 36 4.22 -0.82 -10.36
C ALA A 36 3.98 0.68 -10.34
N THR A 37 5.04 1.46 -10.51
CA THR A 37 4.98 2.91 -10.67
C THR A 37 5.26 3.26 -12.12
N PHE A 38 4.79 4.43 -12.57
CA PHE A 38 4.82 4.76 -13.98
C PHE A 38 5.74 5.92 -14.29
N ARG A 39 6.56 5.75 -15.32
CA ARG A 39 7.38 6.83 -15.88
C ARG A 39 6.46 7.80 -16.62
N LYS A 40 6.95 9.00 -16.92
CA LYS A 40 6.21 9.98 -17.70
C LYS A 40 5.80 9.43 -19.06
N SER A 41 6.57 8.50 -19.60
CA SER A 41 6.25 7.83 -20.86
C SER A 41 5.11 6.83 -20.76
N GLY A 42 4.66 6.51 -19.53
CA GLY A 42 3.66 5.50 -19.30
C GLY A 42 4.21 4.10 -19.04
N VAL A 43 5.54 3.94 -19.14
CA VAL A 43 6.17 2.63 -18.90
C VAL A 43 6.16 2.30 -17.42
N ALA A 44 5.68 1.11 -17.07
CA ALA A 44 5.62 0.63 -15.70
C ALA A 44 7.00 0.15 -15.24
N VAL A 45 7.34 0.46 -13.98
CA VAL A 45 8.53 -0.04 -13.32
C VAL A 45 8.09 -0.79 -12.07
N TYR A 46 8.42 -2.07 -12.01
CA TYR A 46 7.97 -2.99 -10.95
C TYR A 46 9.03 -3.14 -9.87
N THR A 47 8.59 -3.07 -8.61
CA THR A 47 9.48 -3.23 -7.46
C THR A 47 8.78 -4.05 -6.39
N PRO A 48 9.43 -5.10 -5.82
CA PRO A 48 8.86 -5.77 -4.66
C PRO A 48 9.07 -4.90 -3.43
N ILE A 49 8.04 -4.81 -2.58
CA ILE A 49 8.11 -4.02 -1.35
C ILE A 49 7.58 -4.81 -0.17
N TRP A 50 8.02 -4.44 1.03
CA TRP A 50 7.42 -4.84 2.28
C TRP A 50 6.27 -3.88 2.57
N PHE A 51 5.18 -4.39 3.13
CA PHE A 51 4.02 -3.57 3.42
C PHE A 51 3.32 -4.04 4.68
N ALA A 52 2.55 -3.15 5.28
CA ALA A 52 1.66 -3.47 6.39
C ALA A 52 0.26 -2.99 6.07
N GLU A 53 -0.75 -3.62 6.68
CA GLU A 53 -2.15 -3.28 6.48
C GLU A 53 -2.74 -2.66 7.73
N ASP A 54 -3.58 -1.66 7.55
CA ASP A 54 -4.36 -1.07 8.64
C ASP A 54 -5.55 -0.32 8.03
N ASN A 55 -6.76 -0.59 8.54
CA ASN A 55 -7.99 0.09 8.12
C ASN A 55 -8.17 0.11 6.59
N ASN A 56 -8.03 -1.06 5.96
CA ASN A 56 -8.20 -1.23 4.51
C ASN A 56 -7.22 -0.39 3.68
N THR A 57 -6.08 -0.08 4.25
CA THR A 57 -5.03 0.70 3.61
C THR A 57 -3.71 -0.04 3.77
N LEU A 58 -2.82 0.13 2.81
CA LEU A 58 -1.50 -0.48 2.85
C LEU A 58 -0.45 0.60 3.08
N TYR A 59 0.61 0.25 3.78
CA TYR A 59 1.69 1.19 4.09
C TYR A 59 3.03 0.54 3.81
N PHE A 60 3.97 1.31 3.28
CA PHE A 60 5.33 0.83 3.10
C PHE A 60 6.32 1.97 3.35
N MET A 61 7.59 1.61 3.49
CA MET A 61 8.66 2.59 3.72
C MET A 61 9.72 2.43 2.64
N THR A 62 10.39 3.54 2.33
CA THR A 62 11.43 3.54 1.32
C THR A 62 12.33 4.77 1.49
N ASN A 63 13.32 4.90 0.61
CA ASN A 63 14.19 6.06 0.57
C ASN A 63 13.64 7.06 -0.44
N SER A 64 13.50 8.33 -0.03
CA SER A 64 12.92 9.38 -0.87
C SER A 64 13.72 9.65 -2.15
N LYS A 65 14.99 9.26 -2.18
CA LYS A 65 15.85 9.48 -3.34
C LYS A 65 15.70 8.41 -4.41
N LEU A 66 14.98 7.32 -4.11
CA LEU A 66 14.79 6.26 -5.10
C LEU A 66 13.83 6.69 -6.20
N GLY A 67 13.99 6.09 -7.39
CA GLY A 67 13.18 6.43 -8.54
C GLY A 67 11.69 6.24 -8.34
N LYS A 68 11.28 5.24 -7.53
CA LYS A 68 9.85 5.02 -7.27
C LYS A 68 9.20 6.23 -6.60
N CYS A 69 9.89 6.91 -5.69
CA CYS A 69 9.35 8.10 -5.05
C CYS A 69 9.20 9.24 -6.05
N LYS A 70 10.17 9.40 -6.94
CA LYS A 70 10.09 10.40 -8.00
C LYS A 70 8.90 10.13 -8.91
N ARG A 71 8.72 8.88 -9.32
CA ARG A 71 7.60 8.51 -10.18
C ARG A 71 6.27 8.72 -9.50
N ILE A 72 6.17 8.40 -8.20
CA ILE A 72 4.94 8.61 -7.43
C ILE A 72 4.61 10.09 -7.30
N ARG A 73 5.60 10.95 -7.09
CA ARG A 73 5.37 12.39 -7.03
C ARG A 73 4.82 12.94 -8.35
N ASN A 74 5.25 12.36 -9.46
CA ASN A 74 4.76 12.77 -10.78
C ASN A 74 3.42 12.12 -11.13
N ASN A 75 3.19 10.90 -10.68
CA ASN A 75 1.96 10.15 -10.96
C ASN A 75 1.66 9.21 -9.78
N PRO A 76 0.70 9.58 -8.92
CA PRO A 76 0.37 8.77 -7.74
C PRO A 76 -0.43 7.50 -8.08
N GLN A 77 -0.84 7.32 -9.31
CA GLN A 77 -1.55 6.10 -9.71
C GLN A 77 -0.55 4.97 -9.88
N VAL A 78 -0.85 3.82 -9.25
CA VAL A 78 0.04 2.66 -9.26
C VAL A 78 -0.78 1.40 -9.49
N LYS A 79 -0.08 0.29 -9.67
CA LYS A 79 -0.71 -1.04 -9.67
C LYS A 79 -0.01 -1.90 -8.63
N ILE A 80 -0.79 -2.73 -7.96
CA ILE A 80 -0.28 -3.60 -6.89
C ILE A 80 -0.72 -5.03 -7.16
N ALA A 81 0.15 -5.98 -6.78
CA ALA A 81 -0.14 -7.41 -6.94
C ALA A 81 0.64 -8.20 -5.91
N PRO A 82 0.14 -9.37 -5.48
CA PRO A 82 0.95 -10.23 -4.62
C PRO A 82 2.16 -10.74 -5.40
N CYS A 83 3.28 -10.87 -4.70
CA CYS A 83 4.51 -11.33 -5.36
C CYS A 83 5.43 -12.07 -4.40
N THR A 84 6.48 -12.69 -4.97
CA THR A 84 7.56 -13.29 -4.19
C THR A 84 8.57 -12.22 -3.78
N ILE A 85 9.52 -12.60 -2.92
CA ILE A 85 10.60 -11.70 -2.50
C ILE A 85 11.40 -11.17 -3.71
N ARG A 86 11.46 -11.95 -4.78
CA ARG A 86 12.18 -11.54 -6.01
C ARG A 86 11.31 -10.73 -6.96
N GLY A 87 10.06 -10.46 -6.60
CA GLY A 87 9.17 -9.65 -7.40
C GLY A 87 8.35 -10.41 -8.42
N ARG A 88 8.39 -11.75 -8.42
CA ARG A 88 7.56 -12.54 -9.34
C ARG A 88 6.10 -12.45 -8.91
N ILE A 89 5.27 -11.93 -9.78
CA ILE A 89 3.85 -11.73 -9.51
C ILE A 89 3.15 -13.09 -9.42
N THR A 90 2.39 -13.30 -8.34
CA THR A 90 1.72 -14.56 -8.04
C THR A 90 0.20 -14.48 -8.06
N GLY A 91 -0.36 -13.31 -8.39
CA GLY A 91 -1.80 -13.12 -8.45
C GLY A 91 -2.18 -11.91 -9.29
N PRO A 92 -3.46 -11.52 -9.27
CA PRO A 92 -3.94 -10.44 -10.12
C PRO A 92 -3.41 -9.07 -9.69
N GLU A 93 -3.35 -8.14 -10.64
CA GLU A 93 -3.00 -6.75 -10.41
C GLU A 93 -4.24 -5.92 -10.10
N PHE A 94 -4.09 -4.98 -9.19
CA PHE A 94 -5.15 -4.06 -8.79
C PHE A 94 -4.65 -2.63 -8.90
N SER A 95 -5.55 -1.72 -9.29
CA SER A 95 -5.24 -0.29 -9.30
C SER A 95 -5.25 0.26 -7.88
N ALA A 96 -4.41 1.26 -7.64
CA ALA A 96 -4.33 1.91 -6.33
C ALA A 96 -3.75 3.32 -6.48
N THR A 97 -3.88 4.11 -5.43
CA THR A 97 -3.33 5.46 -5.35
C THR A 97 -2.38 5.56 -4.17
N VAL A 98 -1.24 6.21 -4.34
CA VAL A 98 -0.23 6.34 -3.30
C VAL A 98 -0.11 7.78 -2.85
N ARG A 99 0.02 7.97 -1.54
CA ARG A 99 0.25 9.27 -0.92
C ARG A 99 1.51 9.18 -0.05
N ILE A 100 2.41 10.14 -0.21
CA ILE A 100 3.58 10.23 0.65
C ILE A 100 3.15 10.87 1.96
N LEU A 101 3.45 10.20 3.07
CA LEU A 101 2.99 10.64 4.38
C LEU A 101 3.91 11.70 4.97
N PRO A 102 3.35 12.75 5.59
CA PRO A 102 4.14 13.71 6.36
C PRO A 102 4.69 13.06 7.63
N PRO A 103 5.73 13.64 8.26
CA PRO A 103 6.39 13.02 9.42
C PRO A 103 5.45 12.66 10.57
N GLU A 104 4.44 13.49 10.86
CA GLU A 104 3.51 13.22 11.95
C GLU A 104 2.64 12.00 11.71
N GLU A 105 2.31 11.71 10.45
CA GLU A 105 1.57 10.49 10.10
C GLU A 105 2.48 9.28 9.98
N SER A 106 3.73 9.50 9.59
CA SER A 106 4.71 8.42 9.46
C SER A 106 4.97 7.71 10.79
N ALA A 107 4.95 8.46 11.89
CA ALA A 107 5.17 7.88 13.22
C ALA A 107 4.13 6.82 13.58
N ARG A 108 2.90 6.96 13.08
CA ARG A 108 1.83 5.98 13.30
C ARG A 108 2.07 4.69 12.52
N VAL A 109 2.68 4.79 11.36
CA VAL A 109 2.87 3.67 10.45
C VAL A 109 4.06 2.79 10.84
N ARG A 110 5.09 3.40 11.41
CA ARG A 110 6.33 2.70 11.72
C ARG A 110 6.14 1.43 12.55
N PRO A 111 5.37 1.44 13.66
CA PRO A 111 5.18 0.22 14.43
C PRO A 111 4.39 -0.86 13.70
N LEU A 112 3.53 -0.49 12.75
CA LEU A 112 2.78 -1.47 11.96
C LEU A 112 3.74 -2.32 11.12
N ILE A 113 4.70 -1.67 10.48
CA ILE A 113 5.68 -2.38 9.65
C ILE A 113 6.62 -3.22 10.51
N LYS A 114 7.06 -2.68 11.64
CA LYS A 114 7.93 -3.40 12.59
C LYS A 114 7.26 -4.66 13.13
N ALA A 115 5.96 -4.59 13.40
CA ALA A 115 5.25 -5.74 13.94
C ALA A 115 5.16 -6.88 12.94
N LYS A 116 5.03 -6.56 11.65
CA LYS A 116 4.90 -7.57 10.60
C LYS A 116 6.25 -8.19 10.22
N TYR A 117 7.31 -7.38 10.21
CA TYR A 117 8.62 -7.83 9.76
C TYR A 117 9.64 -7.69 10.88
N TRP A 118 9.83 -8.80 11.61
CA TRP A 118 10.78 -8.74 12.74
C TRP A 118 12.19 -8.37 12.30
N LEU A 119 12.59 -8.73 11.08
CA LEU A 119 13.90 -8.34 10.53
C LEU A 119 13.99 -6.83 10.34
N ALA A 120 12.88 -6.15 10.13
CA ALA A 120 12.85 -4.69 10.01
C ALA A 120 13.14 -4.00 11.33
N ARG A 121 13.23 -4.73 12.43
CA ARG A 121 13.66 -4.20 13.73
C ARG A 121 15.16 -4.01 13.79
N VAL A 122 15.92 -4.61 12.87
CA VAL A 122 17.36 -4.46 12.82
C VAL A 122 17.68 -3.04 12.33
N PRO A 123 18.37 -2.20 13.12
CA PRO A 123 18.59 -0.80 12.73
C PRO A 123 19.26 -0.65 11.37
N LEU A 124 20.11 -1.59 10.99
CA LEU A 124 20.81 -1.55 9.72
C LEU A 124 19.83 -1.53 8.52
N LEU A 125 18.70 -2.24 8.63
CA LEU A 125 17.71 -2.31 7.55
C LEU A 125 16.93 -0.99 7.42
N TRP A 126 16.94 -0.15 8.45
CA TRP A 126 16.22 1.12 8.45
C TRP A 126 17.10 2.31 8.04
N ARG A 127 18.39 2.08 7.90
CA ARG A 127 19.37 3.17 7.76
C ARG A 127 19.05 4.11 6.61
N ASN A 128 18.57 3.59 5.50
CA ASN A 128 18.30 4.40 4.31
C ASN A 128 16.83 4.64 4.05
N THR A 129 15.97 4.39 5.03
CA THR A 129 14.53 4.63 4.88
C THR A 129 14.15 5.91 5.61
N ASP A 130 13.61 6.86 4.86
CA ASP A 130 13.24 8.17 5.40
C ASP A 130 11.80 8.55 5.02
N THR A 131 11.10 7.72 4.27
CA THR A 131 9.80 8.07 3.71
C THR A 131 8.82 6.94 3.91
N TYR A 132 7.63 7.27 4.38
CA TYR A 132 6.53 6.33 4.54
C TYR A 132 5.41 6.71 3.57
N LEU A 133 4.80 5.71 2.97
CA LEU A 133 3.80 5.91 1.93
C LEU A 133 2.56 5.09 2.25
N GLU A 134 1.42 5.64 1.82
CA GLU A 134 0.12 5.04 2.01
C GLU A 134 -0.44 4.64 0.66
N ILE A 135 -0.88 3.38 0.54
CA ILE A 135 -1.50 2.87 -0.69
C ILE A 135 -2.98 2.65 -0.40
N THR A 136 -3.83 3.30 -1.15
CA THR A 136 -5.28 3.12 -1.07
C THR A 136 -5.73 2.34 -2.28
N PRO A 137 -6.17 1.06 -2.12
CA PRO A 137 -6.67 0.26 -3.24
C PRO A 137 -7.94 0.86 -3.83
N GLY A 138 -8.11 0.67 -5.12
CA GLY A 138 -9.33 1.12 -5.82
C GLY A 138 -9.17 2.20 -6.83
#